data_ea85c5348742610f3237ed3094286d24
#
_entry.id   ea85c5348742610f3237ed3094286d24
#
_cell.length_a   1.000
_cell.length_b   1.000
_cell.length_c   1.000
_cell.angle_alpha   90.00
_cell.angle_beta   90.00
_cell.angle_gamma   90.00
#
_symmetry.space_group_name_H-M   'P 1'
#
loop_
_entity.id
_entity.type
_entity.pdbx_description
1 polymer ?
#
loop_
_entity_poly.entity_id
_entity_poly.type
_entity_poly.pdbx_seq_one_letter_code
_entity_poly.pdbx_strand_id
1 'polypeptide(L)'
;RRVLFRSRALSLLLGRSPGREAYPGDVFYLHSRLLERSSRLSDALGGGSITALPIIETQAGDVSAYIPTNVISITDGQIFLESDLFASGMRPAVNVGLSVSRVGGDAQTKAMKKAAGSLRIDLAQYREMEVFTQFSSDLDAATKEQLEYGSGLMELLKQPLGAPMGLAEKVITLCTARNKVMLGVEKAKIKEFQHDMLQYFATEHPEIGKEIEETKVLSDELAEKIVETAKEFKKSRC
;
A
#
# COMPACT_ATOMS: atom_id res chain seq x y z
N ARG A 1 9.38 24.31 -9.70
CA ARG A 1 9.75 24.96 -10.98
C ARG A 1 11.15 25.62 -10.94
N ARG A 2 11.55 26.32 -9.87
CA ARG A 2 12.87 26.99 -9.79
C ARG A 2 14.05 26.00 -9.77
N VAL A 3 13.94 24.87 -9.10
CA VAL A 3 15.00 23.83 -9.04
C VAL A 3 15.18 23.19 -10.41
N LEU A 4 14.10 22.83 -11.09
CA LEU A 4 14.11 22.29 -12.45
C LEU A 4 14.81 23.21 -13.45
N PHE A 5 14.51 24.49 -13.38
CA PHE A 5 15.12 25.50 -14.26
C PHE A 5 16.63 25.64 -13.99
N ARG A 6 17.05 25.63 -12.73
CA ARG A 6 18.46 25.70 -12.35
C ARG A 6 19.26 24.49 -12.79
N SER A 7 18.71 23.28 -12.66
CA SER A 7 19.38 22.05 -13.09
C SER A 7 19.61 22.01 -14.60
N ARG A 8 18.65 22.51 -15.39
CA ARG A 8 18.79 22.63 -16.85
C ARG A 8 19.80 23.69 -17.24
N ALA A 9 19.82 24.83 -16.56
CA ALA A 9 20.80 25.90 -16.80
C ALA A 9 22.24 25.45 -16.48
N LEU A 10 22.42 24.47 -15.61
CA LEU A 10 23.73 23.99 -15.21
C LEU A 10 24.52 23.41 -16.40
N SER A 11 23.87 22.71 -17.32
CA SER A 11 24.51 22.20 -18.54
C SER A 11 25.09 23.31 -19.38
N LEU A 12 24.34 24.40 -19.56
CA LEU A 12 24.80 25.58 -20.32
C LEU A 12 25.96 26.26 -19.62
N LEU A 13 25.89 26.45 -18.30
CA LEU A 13 26.94 27.09 -17.50
C LEU A 13 28.25 26.31 -17.51
N LEU A 14 28.15 24.97 -17.56
CA LEU A 14 29.31 24.08 -17.61
C LEU A 14 29.82 23.81 -19.03
N GLY A 15 29.22 24.40 -20.07
CA GLY A 15 29.57 24.21 -21.47
C GLY A 15 29.41 22.75 -21.93
N ARG A 16 28.52 21.97 -21.29
CA ARG A 16 28.25 20.56 -21.61
C ARG A 16 26.97 20.42 -22.43
N SER A 17 26.95 19.44 -23.34
CA SER A 17 25.74 19.13 -24.08
C SER A 17 24.63 18.68 -23.12
N PRO A 18 23.41 19.23 -23.23
CA PRO A 18 22.27 18.80 -22.42
C PRO A 18 21.84 17.38 -22.82
N GLY A 19 21.44 16.60 -21.82
CA GLY A 19 20.84 15.29 -22.01
C GLY A 19 19.32 15.36 -22.23
N ARG A 20 18.63 14.26 -21.92
CA ARG A 20 17.16 14.15 -22.01
C ARG A 20 16.50 15.28 -21.20
N GLU A 21 15.46 15.90 -21.74
CA GLU A 21 14.71 17.02 -21.16
C GLU A 21 15.59 18.21 -20.75
N ALA A 22 16.73 18.38 -21.43
CA ALA A 22 17.72 19.43 -21.15
C ALA A 22 18.39 19.37 -19.77
N TYR A 23 18.34 18.22 -19.08
CA TYR A 23 19.11 17.98 -17.87
C TYR A 23 20.59 17.73 -18.19
N PRO A 24 21.50 17.95 -17.22
CA PRO A 24 22.89 17.49 -17.35
C PRO A 24 22.96 16.00 -17.72
N GLY A 25 23.84 15.61 -18.63
CA GLY A 25 23.93 14.25 -19.14
C GLY A 25 24.30 13.20 -18.07
N ASP A 26 24.88 13.62 -16.96
CA ASP A 26 25.31 12.79 -15.84
C ASP A 26 24.30 12.72 -14.67
N VAL A 27 23.08 13.26 -14.83
CA VAL A 27 22.07 13.28 -13.75
C VAL A 27 21.73 11.88 -13.24
N PHE A 28 21.59 10.90 -14.12
CA PHE A 28 21.34 9.51 -13.72
C PHE A 28 22.46 9.00 -12.81
N TYR A 29 23.71 9.23 -13.18
CA TYR A 29 24.87 8.81 -12.41
C TYR A 29 24.94 9.50 -11.04
N LEU A 30 24.58 10.77 -10.95
CA LEU A 30 24.55 11.49 -9.67
C LEU A 30 23.46 10.95 -8.75
N HIS A 31 22.27 10.67 -9.27
CA HIS A 31 21.19 10.06 -8.49
C HIS A 31 21.54 8.64 -8.04
N SER A 32 22.09 7.82 -8.92
CA SER A 32 22.53 6.45 -8.60
C SER A 32 23.57 6.47 -7.47
N ARG A 33 24.62 7.28 -7.59
CA ARG A 33 25.66 7.41 -6.55
C ARG A 33 25.10 7.85 -5.19
N LEU A 34 24.08 8.71 -5.20
CA LEU A 34 23.47 9.17 -3.96
C LEU A 34 22.61 8.08 -3.31
N LEU A 35 21.75 7.44 -4.10
CA LEU A 35 20.75 6.49 -3.60
C LEU A 35 21.36 5.13 -3.25
N GLU A 36 22.36 4.65 -4.00
CA GLU A 36 23.01 3.38 -3.74
C GLU A 36 23.96 3.38 -2.53
N ARG A 37 24.11 4.51 -1.86
CA ARG A 37 24.71 4.54 -0.53
C ARG A 37 23.83 3.90 0.54
N SER A 38 22.55 3.78 0.26
CA SER A 38 21.59 3.09 1.11
C SER A 38 21.69 1.61 0.85
N SER A 39 22.30 0.89 1.79
CA SER A 39 22.57 -0.53 1.68
C SER A 39 22.53 -1.19 3.05
N ARG A 40 22.48 -2.49 3.06
CA ARG A 40 22.74 -3.31 4.25
C ARG A 40 24.17 -3.86 4.19
N LEU A 41 24.92 -3.64 5.24
CA LEU A 41 26.26 -4.21 5.39
C LEU A 41 26.17 -5.69 5.78
N SER A 42 27.19 -6.46 5.40
CA SER A 42 27.35 -7.83 5.88
C SER A 42 27.63 -7.86 7.38
N ASP A 43 27.37 -8.99 8.02
CA ASP A 43 27.61 -9.16 9.46
C ASP A 43 29.10 -8.96 9.82
N ALA A 44 30.01 -9.30 8.91
CA ALA A 44 31.45 -9.04 9.05
C ALA A 44 31.80 -7.53 9.16
N LEU A 45 30.95 -6.66 8.66
CA LEU A 45 31.08 -5.20 8.71
C LEU A 45 30.12 -4.55 9.72
N GLY A 46 29.54 -5.34 10.62
CA GLY A 46 28.65 -4.85 11.68
C GLY A 46 27.15 -4.90 11.37
N GLY A 47 26.72 -5.39 10.20
CA GLY A 47 25.31 -5.66 9.89
C GLY A 47 24.38 -4.43 9.83
N GLY A 48 24.89 -3.20 9.85
CA GLY A 48 24.11 -1.97 9.81
C GLY A 48 23.38 -1.77 8.47
N SER A 49 22.27 -1.02 8.49
CA SER A 49 21.51 -0.72 7.27
C SER A 49 21.06 0.73 7.21
N ILE A 50 20.95 1.26 6.00
CA ILE A 50 20.39 2.58 5.70
C ILE A 50 19.27 2.38 4.67
N THR A 51 18.10 2.95 4.96
CA THR A 51 16.97 3.00 4.02
C THR A 51 16.79 4.43 3.52
N ALA A 52 16.80 4.62 2.21
CA ALA A 52 16.49 5.90 1.59
C ALA A 52 15.04 5.91 1.09
N LEU A 53 14.32 6.99 1.37
CA LEU A 53 12.97 7.26 0.87
C LEU A 53 13.00 8.56 0.05
N PRO A 54 13.46 8.52 -1.22
CA PRO A 54 13.46 9.71 -2.06
C PRO A 54 12.03 10.11 -2.42
N ILE A 55 11.72 11.39 -2.26
CA ILE A 55 10.41 11.95 -2.63
C ILE A 55 10.59 12.72 -3.93
N ILE A 56 9.85 12.30 -4.95
CA ILE A 56 9.88 12.90 -6.29
C ILE A 56 8.51 13.48 -6.62
N GLU A 57 8.49 14.76 -6.94
CA GLU A 57 7.28 15.41 -7.46
C GLU A 57 7.13 15.12 -8.95
N THR A 58 5.96 14.61 -9.35
CA THR A 58 5.58 14.43 -10.74
C THR A 58 4.74 15.61 -11.22
N GLN A 59 4.92 16.04 -12.48
CA GLN A 59 4.06 17.05 -13.09
C GLN A 59 2.84 16.35 -13.70
N ALA A 60 1.65 16.73 -13.25
CA ALA A 60 0.38 16.13 -13.71
C ALA A 60 0.34 14.58 -13.64
N GLY A 61 1.01 13.98 -12.66
CA GLY A 61 1.06 12.52 -12.52
C GLY A 61 1.96 11.79 -13.54
N ASP A 62 2.74 12.51 -14.36
CA ASP A 62 3.60 11.90 -15.37
C ASP A 62 4.82 11.22 -14.73
N VAL A 63 4.72 9.90 -14.60
CA VAL A 63 5.81 9.03 -14.11
C VAL A 63 6.81 8.66 -15.21
N SER A 64 6.51 8.96 -16.48
CA SER A 64 7.37 8.67 -17.63
C SER A 64 8.43 9.74 -17.86
N ALA A 65 8.35 10.86 -17.18
CA ALA A 65 9.33 11.93 -17.21
C ALA A 65 10.72 11.44 -16.78
N TYR A 66 11.76 12.17 -17.17
CA TYR A 66 13.16 11.74 -17.01
C TYR A 66 13.57 11.47 -15.56
N ILE A 67 13.24 12.36 -14.64
CA ILE A 67 13.64 12.19 -13.23
C ILE A 67 12.87 11.06 -12.54
N PRO A 68 11.53 10.95 -12.62
CA PRO A 68 10.82 9.81 -12.08
C PRO A 68 11.32 8.48 -12.59
N THR A 69 11.52 8.33 -13.91
CA THR A 69 12.01 7.07 -14.51
C THR A 69 13.40 6.70 -14.02
N ASN A 70 14.31 7.66 -13.86
CA ASN A 70 15.64 7.42 -13.32
C ASN A 70 15.56 6.90 -11.88
N VAL A 71 14.78 7.55 -11.02
CA VAL A 71 14.68 7.16 -9.60
C VAL A 71 13.99 5.80 -9.45
N ILE A 72 12.93 5.52 -10.22
CA ILE A 72 12.28 4.21 -10.23
C ILE A 72 13.24 3.10 -10.66
N SER A 73 14.14 3.37 -11.61
CA SER A 73 15.10 2.37 -12.08
C SER A 73 16.22 2.09 -11.07
N ILE A 74 16.60 3.08 -10.26
CA ILE A 74 17.65 2.96 -9.24
C ILE A 74 17.10 2.30 -7.95
N THR A 75 15.87 2.62 -7.55
CA THR A 75 15.27 2.14 -6.30
C THR A 75 14.63 0.77 -6.45
N ASP A 76 14.35 0.11 -5.32
CA ASP A 76 13.70 -1.22 -5.28
C ASP A 76 12.19 -1.19 -5.45
N GLY A 77 11.65 -0.08 -5.86
CA GLY A 77 10.21 0.10 -6.10
C GLY A 77 9.77 1.53 -5.85
N GLN A 78 8.48 1.75 -5.95
CA GLN A 78 7.86 3.07 -5.74
C GLN A 78 6.53 2.94 -5.00
N ILE A 79 6.23 3.94 -4.19
CA ILE A 79 4.91 4.20 -3.63
C ILE A 79 4.33 5.38 -4.42
N PHE A 80 3.27 5.14 -5.18
CA PHE A 80 2.65 6.13 -6.04
C PHE A 80 1.47 6.79 -5.32
N LEU A 81 1.54 8.11 -5.16
CA LEU A 81 0.49 8.92 -4.54
C LEU A 81 -0.27 9.69 -5.61
N GLU A 82 -1.59 9.59 -5.59
CA GLU A 82 -2.48 10.26 -6.55
C GLU A 82 -3.26 11.40 -5.92
N SER A 83 -3.31 12.53 -6.62
CA SER A 83 -4.07 13.72 -6.20
C SER A 83 -5.58 13.44 -6.15
N ASP A 84 -6.10 12.65 -7.09
CA ASP A 84 -7.51 12.31 -7.18
C ASP A 84 -7.96 11.43 -6.02
N LEU A 85 -7.13 10.45 -5.62
CA LEU A 85 -7.38 9.65 -4.41
C LEU A 85 -7.35 10.53 -3.15
N PHE A 86 -6.43 11.48 -3.10
CA PHE A 86 -6.39 12.42 -1.98
C PHE A 86 -7.64 13.30 -1.92
N ALA A 87 -8.08 13.83 -3.05
CA ALA A 87 -9.28 14.66 -3.16
C ALA A 87 -10.57 13.88 -2.83
N SER A 88 -10.62 12.57 -3.17
CA SER A 88 -11.74 11.69 -2.79
C SER A 88 -11.76 11.30 -1.31
N GLY A 89 -10.77 11.76 -0.52
CA GLY A 89 -10.67 11.45 0.92
C GLY A 89 -9.97 10.13 1.24
N MET A 90 -9.33 9.48 0.26
CA MET A 90 -8.47 8.33 0.50
C MET A 90 -7.14 8.79 1.10
N ARG A 91 -6.86 8.42 2.34
CA ARG A 91 -5.63 8.78 3.05
C ARG A 91 -5.08 7.58 3.81
N PRO A 92 -3.81 7.16 3.51
CA PRO A 92 -2.90 7.71 2.50
C PRO A 92 -3.40 7.51 1.08
N ALA A 93 -3.11 8.45 0.18
CA ALA A 93 -3.58 8.45 -1.21
C ALA A 93 -2.73 7.52 -2.11
N VAL A 94 -2.48 6.29 -1.64
CA VAL A 94 -1.62 5.31 -2.31
C VAL A 94 -2.39 4.59 -3.41
N ASN A 95 -1.90 4.69 -4.64
CA ASN A 95 -2.37 3.82 -5.71
C ASN A 95 -1.70 2.45 -5.61
N VAL A 96 -2.44 1.45 -5.12
CA VAL A 96 -1.94 0.08 -4.93
C VAL A 96 -1.57 -0.61 -6.26
N GLY A 97 -2.26 -0.27 -7.34
CA GLY A 97 -2.01 -0.83 -8.67
C GLY A 97 -0.67 -0.38 -9.26
N LEU A 98 -0.36 0.91 -9.16
CA LEU A 98 0.87 1.52 -9.70
C LEU A 98 2.06 1.43 -8.73
N SER A 99 1.81 1.18 -7.45
CA SER A 99 2.86 0.98 -6.47
C SER A 99 3.47 -0.42 -6.61
N VAL A 100 4.78 -0.49 -6.63
CA VAL A 100 5.53 -1.74 -6.82
C VAL A 100 6.65 -1.82 -5.80
N SER A 101 6.88 -3.01 -5.26
CA SER A 101 8.08 -3.34 -4.49
C SER A 101 8.72 -4.59 -5.07
N ARG A 102 10.00 -4.51 -5.46
CA ARG A 102 10.76 -5.65 -6.01
C ARG A 102 11.14 -6.64 -4.93
N VAL A 103 11.41 -6.15 -3.71
CA VAL A 103 11.88 -6.95 -2.57
C VAL A 103 10.84 -7.12 -1.47
N GLY A 104 9.72 -6.40 -1.53
CA GLY A 104 8.71 -6.37 -0.46
C GLY A 104 8.10 -7.73 -0.16
N GLY A 105 7.95 -8.59 -1.17
CA GLY A 105 7.45 -9.94 -0.98
C GLY A 105 8.34 -10.82 -0.10
N ASP A 106 9.65 -10.65 -0.20
CA ASP A 106 10.62 -11.41 0.60
C ASP A 106 10.81 -10.81 2.00
N ALA A 107 10.58 -9.51 2.15
CA ALA A 107 10.64 -8.83 3.43
C ALA A 107 9.40 -9.06 4.31
N GLN A 108 8.28 -9.47 3.73
CA GLN A 108 7.04 -9.75 4.47
C GLN A 108 7.14 -11.04 5.28
N THR A 109 6.51 -11.03 6.46
CA THR A 109 6.26 -12.27 7.21
C THR A 109 5.33 -13.20 6.41
N LYS A 110 5.42 -14.51 6.64
CA LYS A 110 4.55 -15.48 5.98
C LYS A 110 3.07 -15.21 6.26
N ALA A 111 2.74 -14.77 7.48
CA ALA A 111 1.39 -14.36 7.85
C ALA A 111 0.87 -13.20 7.00
N MET A 112 1.67 -12.13 6.86
CA MET A 112 1.28 -10.96 6.08
C MET A 112 1.15 -11.28 4.58
N LYS A 113 2.09 -12.06 4.03
CA LYS A 113 2.06 -12.49 2.63
C LYS A 113 0.79 -13.30 2.31
N LYS A 114 0.36 -14.18 3.22
CA LYS A 114 -0.87 -14.97 3.07
C LYS A 114 -2.13 -14.10 3.23
N ALA A 115 -2.14 -13.20 4.22
CA ALA A 115 -3.30 -12.33 4.48
C ALA A 115 -3.54 -11.33 3.34
N ALA A 116 -2.47 -10.74 2.77
CA ALA A 116 -2.56 -9.71 1.74
C ALA A 116 -2.59 -10.25 0.29
N GLY A 117 -2.48 -11.57 0.09
CA GLY A 117 -2.20 -12.18 -1.22
C GLY A 117 -3.17 -11.81 -2.34
N SER A 118 -4.48 -11.72 -2.10
CA SER A 118 -5.48 -11.37 -3.10
C SER A 118 -5.83 -9.88 -3.14
N LEU A 119 -5.48 -9.12 -2.11
CA LEU A 119 -5.93 -7.74 -1.93
C LEU A 119 -5.69 -6.83 -3.15
N ARG A 120 -4.53 -6.99 -3.79
CA ARG A 120 -4.17 -6.19 -4.98
C ARG A 120 -5.09 -6.50 -6.16
N ILE A 121 -5.43 -7.78 -6.34
CA ILE A 121 -6.33 -8.25 -7.42
C ILE A 121 -7.74 -7.76 -7.15
N ASP A 122 -8.21 -7.91 -5.92
CA ASP A 122 -9.55 -7.49 -5.49
C ASP A 122 -9.76 -5.99 -5.69
N LEU A 123 -8.76 -5.18 -5.35
CA LEU A 123 -8.80 -3.72 -5.57
C LEU A 123 -8.72 -3.34 -7.05
N ALA A 124 -7.98 -4.08 -7.87
CA ALA A 124 -7.94 -3.85 -9.30
C ALA A 124 -9.30 -4.14 -9.94
N GLN A 125 -9.91 -5.26 -9.60
CA GLN A 125 -11.26 -5.64 -10.06
C GLN A 125 -12.31 -4.62 -9.62
N TYR A 126 -12.24 -4.14 -8.37
CA TYR A 126 -13.14 -3.09 -7.89
C TYR A 126 -13.05 -1.82 -8.74
N ARG A 127 -11.83 -1.35 -9.03
CA ARG A 127 -11.62 -0.13 -9.84
C ARG A 127 -12.15 -0.27 -11.27
N GLU A 128 -11.96 -1.42 -11.89
CA GLU A 128 -12.52 -1.69 -13.21
C GLU A 128 -14.05 -1.64 -13.17
N MET A 129 -14.67 -2.26 -12.17
CA MET A 129 -16.12 -2.24 -12.03
C MET A 129 -16.67 -0.85 -11.68
N GLU A 130 -15.97 -0.08 -10.84
CA GLU A 130 -16.38 1.28 -10.48
C GLU A 130 -16.53 2.18 -11.71
N VAL A 131 -15.65 2.04 -12.69
CA VAL A 131 -15.77 2.76 -13.97
C VAL A 131 -17.04 2.36 -14.74
N PHE A 132 -17.37 1.07 -14.76
CA PHE A 132 -18.57 0.58 -15.45
C PHE A 132 -19.88 1.03 -14.78
N THR A 133 -19.90 1.23 -13.47
CA THR A 133 -21.10 1.69 -12.75
C THR A 133 -21.53 3.09 -13.16
N GLN A 134 -20.62 3.90 -13.65
CA GLN A 134 -20.95 5.24 -14.15
C GLN A 134 -21.79 5.21 -15.44
N PHE A 135 -21.79 4.10 -16.14
CA PHE A 135 -22.44 3.93 -17.44
C PHE A 135 -23.67 2.98 -17.42
N SER A 136 -23.87 2.23 -16.34
CA SER A 136 -24.94 1.23 -16.24
C SER A 136 -25.81 1.46 -15.01
N SER A 137 -27.12 1.60 -15.23
CA SER A 137 -28.12 1.74 -14.16
C SER A 137 -28.59 0.42 -13.56
N ASP A 138 -28.49 -0.70 -14.33
CA ASP A 138 -28.92 -2.02 -13.91
C ASP A 138 -27.71 -2.94 -13.70
N LEU A 139 -27.36 -3.12 -12.42
CA LEU A 139 -26.30 -4.04 -12.01
C LEU A 139 -26.95 -5.32 -11.46
N ASP A 140 -26.38 -6.45 -11.85
CA ASP A 140 -26.75 -7.73 -11.26
C ASP A 140 -26.30 -7.84 -9.78
N ALA A 141 -26.88 -8.80 -9.05
CA ALA A 141 -26.63 -8.96 -7.62
C ALA A 141 -25.15 -9.28 -7.30
N ALA A 142 -24.49 -10.05 -8.17
CA ALA A 142 -23.07 -10.41 -7.98
C ALA A 142 -22.14 -9.20 -8.13
N THR A 143 -22.41 -8.35 -9.13
CA THR A 143 -21.66 -7.10 -9.33
C THR A 143 -21.88 -6.13 -8.18
N LYS A 144 -23.10 -6.01 -7.66
CA LYS A 144 -23.41 -5.19 -6.47
C LYS A 144 -22.62 -5.65 -5.25
N GLU A 145 -22.59 -6.96 -4.97
CA GLU A 145 -21.82 -7.52 -3.86
C GLU A 145 -20.33 -7.22 -4.00
N GLN A 146 -19.79 -7.34 -5.22
CA GLN A 146 -18.37 -7.10 -5.47
C GLN A 146 -17.99 -5.62 -5.34
N LEU A 147 -18.89 -4.72 -5.74
CA LEU A 147 -18.74 -3.27 -5.52
C LEU A 147 -18.80 -2.90 -4.04
N GLU A 148 -19.74 -3.49 -3.30
CA GLU A 148 -19.83 -3.30 -1.85
C GLU A 148 -18.56 -3.78 -1.16
N TYR A 149 -18.08 -4.97 -1.51
CA TYR A 149 -16.83 -5.54 -1.00
C TYR A 149 -15.63 -4.64 -1.29
N GLY A 150 -15.43 -4.23 -2.55
CA GLY A 150 -14.31 -3.37 -2.94
C GLY A 150 -14.37 -1.97 -2.31
N SER A 151 -15.57 -1.38 -2.24
CA SER A 151 -15.78 -0.11 -1.52
C SER A 151 -15.45 -0.23 -0.05
N GLY A 152 -15.81 -1.36 0.58
CA GLY A 152 -15.45 -1.66 1.96
C GLY A 152 -13.94 -1.81 2.16
N LEU A 153 -13.24 -2.48 1.23
CA LEU A 153 -11.79 -2.57 1.25
C LEU A 153 -11.12 -1.20 1.14
N MET A 154 -11.61 -0.33 0.27
CA MET A 154 -11.09 1.04 0.13
C MET A 154 -11.25 1.82 1.43
N GLU A 155 -12.38 1.70 2.12
CA GLU A 155 -12.59 2.34 3.41
C GLU A 155 -11.66 1.77 4.50
N LEU A 156 -11.49 0.45 4.50
CA LEU A 156 -10.61 -0.26 5.43
C LEU A 156 -9.15 0.17 5.32
N LEU A 157 -8.68 0.48 4.11
CA LEU A 157 -7.30 0.90 3.86
C LEU A 157 -7.00 2.35 4.27
N LYS A 158 -8.01 3.16 4.55
CA LYS A 158 -7.77 4.48 5.12
C LYS A 158 -7.13 4.34 6.50
N GLN A 159 -6.15 5.17 6.77
CA GLN A 159 -5.38 5.14 8.02
C GLN A 159 -5.21 6.56 8.56
N PRO A 160 -5.51 6.81 9.85
CA PRO A 160 -5.24 8.09 10.48
C PRO A 160 -3.73 8.38 10.54
N LEU A 161 -3.39 9.66 10.51
CA LEU A 161 -2.01 10.10 10.65
C LEU A 161 -1.48 9.71 12.05
N GLY A 162 -0.28 9.10 12.07
CA GLY A 162 0.39 8.75 13.32
C GLY A 162 -0.22 7.57 14.10
N ALA A 163 -1.11 6.78 13.48
CA ALA A 163 -1.72 5.60 14.07
C ALA A 163 -1.28 4.31 13.35
N PRO A 164 -0.03 3.84 13.56
CA PRO A 164 0.44 2.59 12.97
C PRO A 164 -0.26 1.40 13.62
N MET A 165 -0.51 0.35 12.82
CA MET A 165 -1.07 -0.91 13.27
C MET A 165 0.04 -1.96 13.47
N GLY A 166 -0.10 -2.83 14.47
CA GLY A 166 0.75 -3.98 14.71
C GLY A 166 0.63 -5.06 13.61
N LEU A 167 1.48 -6.08 13.65
CA LEU A 167 1.43 -7.18 12.69
C LEU A 167 0.14 -7.98 12.85
N ALA A 168 -0.19 -8.36 14.08
CA ALA A 168 -1.40 -9.14 14.38
C ALA A 168 -2.67 -8.40 13.94
N GLU A 169 -2.78 -7.10 14.26
CA GLU A 169 -3.92 -6.27 13.87
C GLU A 169 -4.11 -6.23 12.34
N LYS A 170 -3.01 -6.06 11.59
CA LYS A 170 -3.04 -6.07 10.11
C LYS A 170 -3.49 -7.41 9.57
N VAL A 171 -2.94 -8.51 10.10
CA VAL A 171 -3.25 -9.87 9.63
C VAL A 171 -4.71 -10.20 9.93
N ILE A 172 -5.21 -9.94 11.14
CA ILE A 172 -6.61 -10.14 11.53
C ILE A 172 -7.53 -9.33 10.61
N THR A 173 -7.25 -8.04 10.44
CA THR A 173 -8.05 -7.14 9.59
C THR A 173 -8.12 -7.63 8.15
N LEU A 174 -6.99 -7.97 7.54
CA LEU A 174 -6.95 -8.39 6.14
C LEU A 174 -7.55 -9.79 5.95
N CYS A 175 -7.34 -10.72 6.90
CA CYS A 175 -7.95 -12.03 6.87
C CYS A 175 -9.48 -11.94 6.94
N THR A 176 -10.01 -11.12 7.83
CA THR A 176 -11.44 -10.87 8.00
C THR A 176 -12.05 -10.20 6.77
N ALA A 177 -11.39 -9.19 6.22
CA ALA A 177 -11.82 -8.48 5.01
C ALA A 177 -11.87 -9.41 3.80
N ARG A 178 -10.81 -10.16 3.55
CA ARG A 178 -10.71 -11.12 2.44
C ARG A 178 -11.81 -12.19 2.49
N ASN A 179 -12.20 -12.62 3.68
CA ASN A 179 -13.28 -13.60 3.87
C ASN A 179 -14.67 -12.93 3.90
N LYS A 180 -14.78 -11.68 3.44
CA LYS A 180 -16.03 -10.96 3.26
C LYS A 180 -16.88 -10.82 4.54
N VAL A 181 -16.29 -10.94 5.73
CA VAL A 181 -17.05 -10.84 7.00
C VAL A 181 -17.66 -9.45 7.17
N MET A 182 -17.06 -8.42 6.58
CA MET A 182 -17.55 -7.03 6.66
C MET A 182 -18.66 -6.69 5.64
N LEU A 183 -19.06 -7.61 4.76
CA LEU A 183 -20.22 -7.40 3.88
C LEU A 183 -21.48 -7.10 4.70
N GLY A 184 -22.28 -6.15 4.24
CA GLY A 184 -23.50 -5.70 4.94
C GLY A 184 -23.23 -4.70 6.07
N VAL A 185 -21.96 -4.37 6.37
CA VAL A 185 -21.63 -3.27 7.28
C VAL A 185 -21.65 -1.97 6.50
N GLU A 186 -22.40 -0.98 6.99
CA GLU A 186 -22.46 0.34 6.36
C GLU A 186 -21.07 0.95 6.18
N LYS A 187 -20.76 1.45 4.99
CA LYS A 187 -19.44 2.00 4.63
C LYS A 187 -18.90 2.98 5.67
N ALA A 188 -19.73 3.87 6.19
CA ALA A 188 -19.36 4.85 7.20
C ALA A 188 -18.92 4.22 8.53
N LYS A 189 -19.40 3.01 8.83
CA LYS A 189 -19.14 2.29 10.09
C LYS A 189 -18.02 1.26 10.00
N ILE A 190 -17.44 1.05 8.82
CA ILE A 190 -16.39 0.03 8.63
C ILE A 190 -15.18 0.29 9.54
N LYS A 191 -14.79 1.55 9.72
CA LYS A 191 -13.66 1.90 10.60
C LYS A 191 -13.97 1.67 12.08
N GLU A 192 -15.15 2.00 12.50
CA GLU A 192 -15.64 1.73 13.87
C GLU A 192 -15.71 0.21 14.08
N PHE A 193 -16.32 -0.51 13.15
CA PHE A 193 -16.37 -1.97 13.18
C PHE A 193 -14.96 -2.60 13.26
N GLN A 194 -14.00 -2.12 12.46
CA GLN A 194 -12.61 -2.57 12.50
C GLN A 194 -11.99 -2.36 13.87
N HIS A 195 -12.14 -1.16 14.43
CA HIS A 195 -11.58 -0.81 15.73
C HIS A 195 -12.13 -1.71 16.84
N ASP A 196 -13.43 -1.84 16.90
CA ASP A 196 -14.12 -2.60 17.95
C ASP A 196 -13.87 -4.12 17.80
N MET A 197 -13.78 -4.62 16.56
CA MET A 197 -13.39 -6.00 16.30
C MET A 197 -11.96 -6.26 16.81
N LEU A 198 -11.00 -5.39 16.52
CA LEU A 198 -9.63 -5.55 17.01
C LEU A 198 -9.56 -5.47 18.53
N GLN A 199 -10.36 -4.62 19.15
CA GLN A 199 -10.48 -4.56 20.62
C GLN A 199 -11.06 -5.86 21.19
N TYR A 200 -12.10 -6.42 20.56
CA TYR A 200 -12.65 -7.71 20.92
C TYR A 200 -11.61 -8.84 20.85
N PHE A 201 -10.83 -8.90 19.76
CA PHE A 201 -9.74 -9.87 19.66
C PHE A 201 -8.68 -9.68 20.75
N ALA A 202 -8.35 -8.44 21.11
CA ALA A 202 -7.37 -8.16 22.15
C ALA A 202 -7.83 -8.54 23.55
N THR A 203 -9.14 -8.44 23.84
CA THR A 203 -9.72 -8.72 25.18
C THR A 203 -10.13 -10.18 25.35
N GLU A 204 -10.89 -10.71 24.40
CA GLU A 204 -11.48 -12.06 24.51
C GLU A 204 -10.61 -13.18 23.92
N HIS A 205 -9.80 -12.86 22.90
CA HIS A 205 -8.97 -13.83 22.18
C HIS A 205 -7.51 -13.39 22.02
N PRO A 206 -6.82 -12.96 23.10
CA PRO A 206 -5.46 -12.45 23.03
C PRO A 206 -4.44 -13.49 22.55
N GLU A 207 -4.77 -14.78 22.63
CA GLU A 207 -3.93 -15.87 22.15
C GLU A 207 -3.73 -15.83 20.64
N ILE A 208 -4.74 -15.40 19.86
CA ILE A 208 -4.66 -15.29 18.40
C ILE A 208 -3.61 -14.25 18.01
N GLY A 209 -3.65 -13.07 18.65
CA GLY A 209 -2.68 -12.01 18.41
C GLY A 209 -1.25 -12.44 18.76
N LYS A 210 -1.08 -13.08 19.92
CA LYS A 210 0.23 -13.60 20.37
C LYS A 210 0.79 -14.65 19.43
N GLU A 211 -0.03 -15.60 18.99
CA GLU A 211 0.40 -16.65 18.05
C GLU A 211 0.90 -16.04 16.73
N ILE A 212 0.22 -15.02 16.19
CA ILE A 212 0.67 -14.33 14.97
C ILE A 212 2.00 -13.61 15.18
N GLU A 213 2.18 -12.93 16.31
CA GLU A 213 3.40 -12.17 16.62
C GLU A 213 4.61 -13.09 16.85
N GLU A 214 4.42 -14.24 17.50
CA GLU A 214 5.48 -15.19 17.82
C GLU A 214 5.87 -16.04 16.60
N THR A 215 4.89 -16.66 15.94
CA THR A 215 5.14 -17.58 14.81
C THR A 215 5.43 -16.86 13.51
N LYS A 216 4.83 -15.68 13.31
CA LYS A 216 4.83 -14.92 12.06
C LYS A 216 4.26 -15.71 10.88
N VAL A 217 3.46 -16.74 11.18
CA VAL A 217 2.80 -17.62 10.20
C VAL A 217 1.30 -17.57 10.40
N LEU A 218 0.54 -17.61 9.32
CA LEU A 218 -0.91 -17.75 9.34
C LEU A 218 -1.24 -19.17 8.82
N SER A 219 -1.45 -20.13 9.74
CA SER A 219 -1.94 -21.46 9.40
C SER A 219 -3.38 -21.41 8.85
N ASP A 220 -3.85 -22.47 8.20
CA ASP A 220 -5.25 -22.52 7.76
C ASP A 220 -6.20 -22.58 8.96
N GLU A 221 -5.86 -23.35 9.97
CA GLU A 221 -6.61 -23.44 11.23
C GLU A 221 -6.74 -22.09 11.95
N LEU A 222 -5.62 -21.34 12.03
CA LEU A 222 -5.63 -20.00 12.62
C LEU A 222 -6.46 -19.01 11.79
N ALA A 223 -6.40 -19.11 10.46
CA ALA A 223 -7.21 -18.28 9.57
C ALA A 223 -8.72 -18.56 9.74
N GLU A 224 -9.11 -19.83 9.83
CA GLU A 224 -10.50 -20.24 10.11
C GLU A 224 -10.95 -19.72 11.48
N LYS A 225 -10.14 -19.88 12.53
CA LYS A 225 -10.43 -19.36 13.86
C LYS A 225 -10.64 -17.85 13.86
N ILE A 226 -9.80 -17.09 13.15
CA ILE A 226 -9.98 -15.63 13.00
C ILE A 226 -11.33 -15.32 12.35
N VAL A 227 -11.68 -16.02 11.28
CA VAL A 227 -12.92 -15.77 10.55
C VAL A 227 -14.15 -16.13 11.39
N GLU A 228 -14.13 -17.22 12.12
CA GLU A 228 -15.21 -17.62 13.00
C GLU A 228 -15.40 -16.61 14.14
N THR A 229 -14.35 -16.27 14.83
CA THR A 229 -14.36 -15.24 15.89
C THR A 229 -14.88 -13.90 15.38
N ALA A 230 -14.46 -13.48 14.19
CA ALA A 230 -14.94 -12.23 13.57
C ALA A 230 -16.44 -12.31 13.19
N LYS A 231 -16.93 -13.47 12.76
CA LYS A 231 -18.36 -13.70 12.49
C LYS A 231 -19.20 -13.69 13.77
N GLU A 232 -18.69 -14.25 14.86
CA GLU A 232 -19.34 -14.22 16.18
C GLU A 232 -19.45 -12.77 16.68
N PHE A 233 -18.36 -12.00 16.61
CA PHE A 233 -18.36 -10.58 16.92
C PHE A 233 -19.41 -9.83 16.11
N LYS A 234 -19.48 -10.05 14.79
CA LYS A 234 -20.48 -9.43 13.93
C LYS A 234 -21.91 -9.74 14.37
N LYS A 235 -22.21 -11.01 14.70
CA LYS A 235 -23.54 -11.44 15.16
C LYS A 235 -23.93 -10.81 16.50
N SER A 236 -22.98 -10.51 17.37
CA SER A 236 -23.26 -9.87 18.68
C SER A 236 -23.58 -8.40 18.57
N ARG A 237 -23.23 -7.75 17.43
CA ARG A 237 -23.44 -6.31 17.20
C ARG A 237 -24.51 -5.97 16.16
N CYS A 238 -24.92 -6.93 15.33
CA CYS A 238 -26.04 -6.83 14.41
C CYS A 238 -27.20 -7.67 14.93
#